data_5ff20e24b99c0b1206cae4d6a2f2d7a8
#
_entry.id   5ff20e24b99c0b1206cae4d6a2f2d7a8
#
_cell.length_a   1.000
_cell.length_b   1.000
_cell.length_c   1.000
_cell.angle_alpha   90.00
_cell.angle_beta   90.00
_cell.angle_gamma   90.00
#
_symmetry.space_group_name_H-M   'P 1'
#
loop_
_entity.id
_entity.type
_entity.pdbx_description
1 polymer ?
#
loop_
_entity_poly.entity_id
_entity_poly.type
_entity_poly.pdbx_seq_one_letter_code
_entity_poly.pdbx_strand_id
1 'polypeptide(L)'
;FHSACVRILRRYAEELGWPRSFTIYDTDDAQRVMKALYKEQGVDDKLLPVKSALGQIGRWKDQLIAPADAVRDSAGKTKAEIAARLYGLYEKRLREAGAFDFDGLIYYTVRLLQEHQEAREYYQNRYRYLLVDEYQDTSVAQFRLVSLLTGPDRNICAVGDDDQSIYRFRGATIENILNVERYYPG
;
A
#
# COMPACT_ATOMS: atom_id res chain seq x y z
N PHE A 1 0.73 -11.49 -1.84
CA PHE A 1 1.39 -10.17 -1.90
C PHE A 1 2.20 -9.87 -0.63
N HIS A 2 1.61 -9.82 0.56
CA HIS A 2 2.26 -9.36 1.81
C HIS A 2 3.54 -10.14 2.15
N SER A 3 3.53 -11.47 2.03
CA SER A 3 4.72 -12.29 2.33
C SER A 3 5.90 -11.99 1.41
N ALA A 4 5.64 -11.68 0.14
CA ALA A 4 6.67 -11.24 -0.81
C ALA A 4 7.21 -9.86 -0.42
N CYS A 5 6.32 -8.93 -0.09
CA CYS A 5 6.69 -7.59 0.38
C CYS A 5 7.57 -7.63 1.63
N VAL A 6 7.21 -8.45 2.62
CA VAL A 6 8.03 -8.62 3.83
C VAL A 6 9.45 -9.07 3.48
N ARG A 7 9.60 -10.06 2.60
CA ARG A 7 10.94 -10.54 2.18
C ARG A 7 11.76 -9.47 1.47
N ILE A 8 11.10 -8.68 0.62
CA ILE A 8 11.76 -7.56 -0.08
C ILE A 8 12.18 -6.48 0.92
N LEU A 9 11.28 -6.07 1.80
CA LEU A 9 11.55 -5.05 2.80
C LEU A 9 12.61 -5.48 3.82
N ARG A 10 12.63 -6.75 4.24
CA ARG A 10 13.70 -7.25 5.14
C ARG A 10 15.10 -7.04 4.56
N ARG A 11 15.23 -7.03 3.25
CA ARG A 11 16.52 -6.80 2.58
C ARG A 11 16.85 -5.33 2.41
N TYR A 12 15.86 -4.48 2.12
CA TYR A 12 16.06 -3.11 1.66
C TYR A 12 15.36 -2.04 2.53
N ALA A 13 14.82 -2.37 3.71
CA ALA A 13 14.10 -1.41 4.56
C ALA A 13 14.92 -0.18 4.91
N GLU A 14 16.23 -0.33 5.06
CA GLU A 14 17.14 0.75 5.42
C GLU A 14 17.17 1.87 4.36
N GLU A 15 17.00 1.53 3.08
CA GLU A 15 16.88 2.50 1.99
C GLU A 15 15.65 3.42 2.14
N LEU A 16 14.63 2.96 2.87
CA LEU A 16 13.41 3.71 3.17
C LEU A 16 13.43 4.37 4.56
N GLY A 17 14.51 4.16 5.33
CA GLY A 17 14.67 4.69 6.69
C GLY A 17 14.00 3.82 7.77
N TRP A 18 13.75 2.53 7.52
CA TRP A 18 13.34 1.55 8.52
C TRP A 18 14.45 0.56 8.84
N PRO A 19 14.49 0.01 10.08
CA PRO A 19 15.40 -1.08 10.39
C PRO A 19 14.98 -2.36 9.66
N ARG A 20 15.92 -3.22 9.31
CA ARG A 20 15.62 -4.55 8.75
C ARG A 20 14.83 -5.42 9.71
N SER A 21 15.01 -5.20 11.02
CA SER A 21 14.28 -5.88 12.10
C SER A 21 12.90 -5.28 12.38
N PHE A 22 12.33 -4.54 11.46
CA PHE A 22 11.04 -3.87 11.64
C PHE A 22 9.95 -4.80 12.16
N THR A 23 9.01 -4.24 12.91
CA THR A 23 7.81 -4.92 13.39
C THR A 23 6.66 -4.72 12.40
N ILE A 24 5.77 -5.70 12.33
CA ILE A 24 4.51 -5.58 11.56
C ILE A 24 3.40 -5.32 12.55
N TYR A 25 2.75 -4.16 12.44
CA TYR A 25 1.61 -3.79 13.27
C TYR A 25 0.32 -4.35 12.70
N ASP A 26 -0.45 -5.01 13.55
CA ASP A 26 -1.80 -5.45 13.25
C ASP A 26 -2.83 -4.32 13.41
N THR A 27 -4.10 -4.66 13.26
CA THR A 27 -5.21 -3.70 13.40
C THR A 27 -5.27 -3.06 14.79
N ASP A 28 -5.02 -3.82 15.85
CA ASP A 28 -5.06 -3.33 17.23
C ASP A 28 -3.89 -2.40 17.52
N ASP A 29 -2.70 -2.73 17.03
CA ASP A 29 -1.52 -1.87 17.11
C ASP A 29 -1.75 -0.53 16.39
N ALA A 30 -2.26 -0.59 15.16
CA ALA A 30 -2.60 0.59 14.38
C ALA A 30 -3.64 1.48 15.09
N GLN A 31 -4.67 0.89 15.67
CA GLN A 31 -5.67 1.62 16.44
C GLN A 31 -5.08 2.27 17.69
N ARG A 32 -4.15 1.61 18.39
CA ARG A 32 -3.46 2.21 19.55
C ARG A 32 -2.68 3.46 19.17
N VAL A 33 -1.92 3.39 18.08
CA VAL A 33 -1.17 4.54 17.54
C VAL A 33 -2.14 5.67 17.19
N MET A 34 -3.22 5.38 16.48
CA MET A 34 -4.16 6.40 16.04
C MET A 34 -4.91 7.04 17.23
N LYS A 35 -5.30 6.26 18.24
CA LYS A 35 -5.92 6.80 19.46
C LYS A 35 -4.98 7.76 20.21
N ALA A 36 -3.69 7.44 20.30
CA ALA A 36 -2.71 8.34 20.89
C ALA A 36 -2.61 9.66 20.09
N LEU A 37 -2.58 9.59 18.76
CA LEU A 37 -2.59 10.78 17.90
C LEU A 37 -3.86 11.61 18.06
N TYR A 38 -5.04 10.98 18.18
CA TYR A 38 -6.29 11.68 18.45
C TYR A 38 -6.22 12.50 19.73
N LYS A 39 -5.70 11.90 20.79
CA LYS A 39 -5.52 12.59 22.08
C LYS A 39 -4.57 13.78 21.97
N GLU A 40 -3.43 13.58 21.30
CA GLU A 40 -2.39 14.61 21.12
C GLU A 40 -2.88 15.76 20.23
N GLN A 41 -3.66 15.47 19.20
CA GLN A 41 -4.13 16.44 18.22
C GLN A 41 -5.52 17.03 18.56
N GLY A 42 -6.16 16.58 19.63
CA GLY A 42 -7.49 17.05 20.01
C GLY A 42 -8.57 16.69 18.98
N VAL A 43 -8.45 15.53 18.32
CA VAL A 43 -9.45 15.09 17.34
C VAL A 43 -10.62 14.40 18.05
N ASP A 44 -11.85 14.82 17.70
CA ASP A 44 -13.07 14.21 18.23
C ASP A 44 -13.40 12.91 17.47
N ASP A 45 -13.41 11.80 18.21
CA ASP A 45 -13.78 10.47 17.69
C ASP A 45 -15.23 10.39 17.19
N LYS A 46 -16.12 11.24 17.70
CA LYS A 46 -17.50 11.35 17.19
C LYS A 46 -17.55 11.99 15.82
N LEU A 47 -16.69 12.96 15.55
CA LEU A 47 -16.61 13.61 14.24
C LEU A 47 -15.99 12.68 13.20
N LEU A 48 -14.91 12.01 13.54
CA LEU A 48 -14.18 11.06 12.69
C LEU A 48 -13.77 9.85 13.53
N PRO A 49 -14.50 8.72 13.46
CA PRO A 49 -14.12 7.52 14.19
C PRO A 49 -12.72 7.02 13.81
N VAL A 50 -11.94 6.54 14.79
CA VAL A 50 -10.57 6.04 14.60
C VAL A 50 -10.49 5.02 13.46
N LYS A 51 -11.43 4.07 13.41
CA LYS A 51 -11.48 3.06 12.33
C LYS A 51 -11.72 3.68 10.96
N SER A 52 -12.50 4.76 10.89
CA SER A 52 -12.77 5.47 9.64
C SER A 52 -11.52 6.20 9.12
N ALA A 53 -10.76 6.83 10.02
CA ALA A 53 -9.48 7.46 9.66
C ALA A 53 -8.47 6.43 9.15
N LEU A 54 -8.30 5.31 9.86
CA LEU A 54 -7.42 4.22 9.42
C LEU A 54 -7.88 3.60 8.10
N GLY A 55 -9.17 3.38 7.91
CA GLY A 55 -9.73 2.90 6.65
C GLY A 55 -9.49 3.86 5.49
N GLN A 56 -9.54 5.17 5.73
CA GLN A 56 -9.21 6.17 4.71
C GLN A 56 -7.72 6.16 4.37
N ILE A 57 -6.85 6.03 5.36
CA ILE A 57 -5.40 5.91 5.16
C ILE A 57 -5.07 4.64 4.35
N GLY A 58 -5.71 3.50 4.68
CA GLY A 58 -5.57 2.26 3.90
C GLY A 58 -5.97 2.45 2.44
N ARG A 59 -7.11 3.11 2.15
CA ARG A 59 -7.52 3.43 0.78
C ARG A 59 -6.50 4.29 0.04
N TRP A 60 -5.91 5.30 0.69
CA TRP A 60 -4.86 6.11 0.07
C TRP A 60 -3.61 5.29 -0.23
N LYS A 61 -3.20 4.40 0.67
CA LYS A 61 -2.07 3.48 0.43
C LYS A 61 -2.35 2.54 -0.74
N ASP A 62 -3.57 1.97 -0.80
CA ASP A 62 -4.00 1.10 -1.91
C ASP A 62 -4.02 1.81 -3.25
N GLN A 63 -4.24 3.11 -3.25
CA GLN A 63 -4.20 3.99 -4.43
C GLN A 63 -2.83 4.63 -4.68
N LEU A 64 -1.83 4.32 -3.89
CA LEU A 64 -0.47 4.91 -3.93
C LEU A 64 -0.47 6.43 -3.72
N ILE A 65 -1.42 6.96 -2.96
CA ILE A 65 -1.51 8.38 -2.61
C ILE A 65 -0.66 8.63 -1.36
N ALA A 66 0.36 9.48 -1.50
CA ALA A 66 1.22 9.89 -0.40
C ALA A 66 0.51 10.86 0.56
N PRO A 67 0.96 10.98 1.83
CA PRO A 67 0.36 11.90 2.80
C PRO A 67 0.24 13.35 2.29
N ALA A 68 1.26 13.88 1.62
CA ALA A 68 1.24 15.24 1.08
C ALA A 68 0.17 15.43 -0.01
N ASP A 69 0.00 14.43 -0.88
CA ASP A 69 -1.03 14.44 -1.92
C ASP A 69 -2.42 14.32 -1.30
N ALA A 70 -2.59 13.46 -0.30
CA ALA A 70 -3.84 13.34 0.44
C ALA A 70 -4.26 14.67 1.08
N VAL A 71 -3.33 15.42 1.66
CA VAL A 71 -3.59 16.76 2.22
C VAL A 71 -4.07 17.73 1.13
N ARG A 72 -3.38 17.79 0.00
CA ARG A 72 -3.75 18.66 -1.12
C ARG A 72 -5.14 18.33 -1.67
N ASP A 73 -5.42 17.05 -1.89
CA ASP A 73 -6.65 16.59 -2.53
C ASP A 73 -7.87 16.62 -1.60
N SER A 74 -7.63 16.73 -0.28
CA SER A 74 -8.65 16.77 0.76
C SER A 74 -9.02 18.18 1.20
N ALA A 75 -8.35 19.22 0.69
CA ALA A 75 -8.60 20.61 1.07
C ALA A 75 -10.09 20.99 0.94
N GLY A 76 -10.65 21.58 2.01
CA GLY A 76 -12.05 21.96 2.09
C GLY A 76 -13.04 20.82 2.43
N LYS A 77 -12.57 19.60 2.60
CA LYS A 77 -13.38 18.43 2.97
C LYS A 77 -13.06 18.04 4.42
N THR A 78 -13.77 18.60 5.40
CA THR A 78 -13.43 18.58 6.82
C THR A 78 -12.93 17.23 7.36
N LYS A 79 -13.68 16.14 7.16
CA LYS A 79 -13.27 14.81 7.65
C LYS A 79 -12.05 14.26 6.92
N ALA A 80 -12.00 14.42 5.60
CA ALA A 80 -10.89 13.97 4.77
C ALA A 80 -9.62 14.78 5.06
N GLU A 81 -9.74 16.08 5.29
CA GLU A 81 -8.63 16.95 5.65
C GLU A 81 -8.01 16.57 7.01
N ILE A 82 -8.85 16.25 8.00
CA ILE A 82 -8.39 15.73 9.30
C ILE A 82 -7.67 14.39 9.11
N ALA A 83 -8.28 13.46 8.36
CA ALA A 83 -7.67 12.16 8.06
C ALA A 83 -6.33 12.29 7.33
N ALA A 84 -6.22 13.20 6.38
CA ALA A 84 -4.98 13.44 5.62
C ALA A 84 -3.85 13.99 6.52
N ARG A 85 -4.17 14.91 7.43
CA ARG A 85 -3.22 15.39 8.44
C ARG A 85 -2.78 14.26 9.37
N LEU A 86 -3.71 13.46 9.84
CA LEU A 86 -3.41 12.29 10.68
C LEU A 86 -2.57 11.25 9.94
N TYR A 87 -2.75 11.10 8.63
CA TYR A 87 -1.97 10.18 7.80
C TYR A 87 -0.47 10.48 7.89
N GLY A 88 -0.06 11.73 7.71
CA GLY A 88 1.35 12.12 7.82
C GLY A 88 1.93 11.86 9.23
N LEU A 89 1.16 12.17 10.28
CA LEU A 89 1.57 11.92 11.67
C LEU A 89 1.64 10.42 11.98
N TYR A 90 0.71 9.64 11.47
CA TYR A 90 0.67 8.19 11.63
C TYR A 90 1.89 7.53 10.98
N GLU A 91 2.21 7.88 9.73
CA GLU A 91 3.40 7.34 9.04
C GLU A 91 4.69 7.71 9.76
N LYS A 92 4.78 8.94 10.26
CA LYS A 92 5.93 9.36 11.08
C LYS A 92 6.05 8.50 12.34
N ARG A 93 4.95 8.26 13.04
CA ARG A 93 4.93 7.46 14.27
C ARG A 93 5.32 6.00 14.01
N LEU A 94 4.84 5.41 12.90
CA LEU A 94 5.24 4.06 12.49
C LEU A 94 6.74 3.98 12.20
N ARG A 95 7.27 4.97 11.49
CA ARG A 95 8.71 5.02 11.18
C ARG A 95 9.57 5.13 12.44
N GLU A 96 9.19 6.01 13.36
CA GLU A 96 9.88 6.17 14.66
C GLU A 96 9.83 4.88 15.50
N ALA A 97 8.75 4.12 15.41
CA ALA A 97 8.62 2.82 16.06
C ALA A 97 9.31 1.66 15.30
N GLY A 98 9.86 1.91 14.11
CA GLY A 98 10.43 0.88 13.26
C GLY A 98 9.40 -0.16 12.82
N ALA A 99 8.17 0.26 12.48
CA ALA A 99 7.06 -0.61 12.16
C ALA A 99 6.42 -0.29 10.81
N PHE A 100 5.86 -1.31 10.16
CA PHE A 100 4.93 -1.18 9.05
C PHE A 100 3.56 -1.73 9.47
N ASP A 101 2.48 -1.12 9.01
CA ASP A 101 1.17 -1.75 9.01
C ASP A 101 0.98 -2.61 7.75
N PHE A 102 -0.12 -3.36 7.65
CA PHE A 102 -0.34 -4.26 6.52
C PHE A 102 -0.39 -3.53 5.18
N ASP A 103 -1.12 -2.41 5.10
CA ASP A 103 -1.21 -1.63 3.85
C ASP A 103 0.14 -1.00 3.50
N GLY A 104 0.90 -0.61 4.51
CA GLY A 104 2.25 -0.08 4.38
C GLY A 104 3.25 -1.07 3.79
N LEU A 105 3.09 -2.37 4.03
CA LEU A 105 3.97 -3.39 3.45
C LEU A 105 3.96 -3.33 1.92
N ILE A 106 2.78 -3.24 1.31
CA ILE A 106 2.65 -3.14 -0.16
C ILE A 106 3.06 -1.75 -0.63
N TYR A 107 2.53 -0.69 -0.01
CA TYR A 107 2.81 0.70 -0.37
C TYR A 107 4.31 1.01 -0.40
N TYR A 108 5.05 0.65 0.65
CA TYR A 108 6.48 0.92 0.74
C TYR A 108 7.32 0.00 -0.12
N THR A 109 6.88 -1.22 -0.40
CA THR A 109 7.55 -2.09 -1.39
C THR A 109 7.44 -1.50 -2.79
N VAL A 110 6.27 -0.98 -3.16
CA VAL A 110 6.10 -0.29 -4.46
C VAL A 110 7.03 0.92 -4.53
N ARG A 111 7.06 1.76 -3.49
CA ARG A 111 7.96 2.92 -3.46
C ARG A 111 9.43 2.52 -3.57
N LEU A 112 9.86 1.51 -2.82
CA LEU A 112 11.22 0.98 -2.91
C LEU A 112 11.58 0.60 -4.34
N LEU A 113 10.74 -0.20 -4.99
CA LEU A 113 11.02 -0.68 -6.35
C LEU A 113 10.92 0.43 -7.41
N GLN A 114 10.18 1.50 -7.16
CA GLN A 114 10.14 2.69 -8.02
C GLN A 114 11.40 3.55 -7.89
N GLU A 115 11.83 3.78 -6.65
CA GLU A 115 12.90 4.72 -6.31
C GLU A 115 14.30 4.09 -6.40
N HIS A 116 14.42 2.76 -6.21
CA HIS A 116 15.70 2.03 -6.19
C HIS A 116 15.80 1.01 -7.31
N GLN A 117 16.47 1.40 -8.39
CA GLN A 117 16.62 0.57 -9.59
C GLN A 117 17.32 -0.77 -9.30
N GLU A 118 18.36 -0.76 -8.47
CA GLU A 118 19.11 -1.98 -8.10
C GLU A 118 18.20 -3.02 -7.43
N ALA A 119 17.36 -2.60 -6.49
CA ALA A 119 16.40 -3.49 -5.84
C ALA A 119 15.39 -4.06 -6.83
N ARG A 120 14.88 -3.21 -7.73
CA ARG A 120 13.94 -3.62 -8.78
C ARG A 120 14.56 -4.66 -9.71
N GLU A 121 15.74 -4.40 -10.28
CA GLU A 121 16.43 -5.30 -11.18
C GLU A 121 16.79 -6.64 -10.52
N TYR A 122 17.22 -6.59 -9.25
CA TYR A 122 17.48 -7.80 -8.47
C TYR A 122 16.25 -8.71 -8.40
N TYR A 123 15.07 -8.17 -8.11
CA TYR A 123 13.86 -8.97 -7.99
C TYR A 123 13.26 -9.35 -9.36
N GLN A 124 13.38 -8.53 -10.39
CA GLN A 124 13.01 -8.89 -11.75
C GLN A 124 13.81 -10.12 -12.25
N ASN A 125 15.10 -10.15 -11.96
CA ASN A 125 15.95 -11.29 -12.31
C ASN A 125 15.68 -12.53 -11.46
N ARG A 126 15.27 -12.34 -10.20
CA ARG A 126 14.97 -13.44 -9.27
C ARG A 126 13.61 -14.07 -9.54
N TYR A 127 12.61 -13.27 -9.82
CA TYR A 127 11.24 -13.71 -10.11
C TYR A 127 11.02 -13.80 -11.63
N ARG A 128 11.51 -14.90 -12.20
CA ARG A 128 11.43 -15.11 -13.66
C ARG A 128 10.00 -15.36 -14.14
N TYR A 129 9.13 -15.85 -13.27
CA TYR A 129 7.72 -16.11 -13.53
C TYR A 129 6.90 -15.56 -12.37
N LEU A 130 5.82 -14.86 -12.71
CA LEU A 130 4.86 -14.35 -11.76
C LEU A 130 3.50 -14.98 -12.03
N LEU A 131 2.91 -15.58 -11.00
CA LEU A 131 1.53 -16.05 -11.02
C LEU A 131 0.72 -15.16 -10.08
N VAL A 132 -0.29 -14.49 -10.61
CA VAL A 132 -1.22 -13.65 -9.87
C VAL A 132 -2.58 -14.30 -9.93
N ASP A 133 -3.05 -14.74 -8.76
CA ASP A 133 -4.38 -15.29 -8.57
C ASP A 133 -5.34 -14.20 -8.10
N GLU A 134 -6.65 -14.39 -8.31
CA GLU A 134 -7.70 -13.43 -7.96
C GLU A 134 -7.41 -12.02 -8.49
N TYR A 135 -6.98 -11.94 -9.75
CA TYR A 135 -6.52 -10.68 -10.37
C TYR A 135 -7.58 -9.59 -10.37
N GLN A 136 -8.90 -9.96 -10.41
CA GLN A 136 -10.02 -9.03 -10.32
C GLN A 136 -10.08 -8.24 -9.01
N ASP A 137 -9.49 -8.77 -7.92
CA ASP A 137 -9.45 -8.15 -6.59
C ASP A 137 -8.18 -7.32 -6.34
N THR A 138 -7.37 -7.13 -7.37
CA THR A 138 -6.09 -6.42 -7.29
C THR A 138 -6.31 -4.92 -7.12
N SER A 139 -5.75 -4.35 -6.04
CA SER A 139 -5.70 -2.89 -5.85
C SER A 139 -4.70 -2.22 -6.81
N VAL A 140 -4.77 -0.89 -6.91
CA VAL A 140 -3.79 -0.11 -7.71
C VAL A 140 -2.36 -0.38 -7.23
N ALA A 141 -2.13 -0.43 -5.91
CA ALA A 141 -0.82 -0.72 -5.34
C ALA A 141 -0.33 -2.13 -5.69
N GLN A 142 -1.19 -3.14 -5.59
CA GLN A 142 -0.87 -4.52 -5.94
C GLN A 142 -0.59 -4.67 -7.43
N PHE A 143 -1.40 -4.05 -8.29
CA PHE A 143 -1.15 -4.02 -9.73
C PHE A 143 0.20 -3.38 -10.04
N ARG A 144 0.51 -2.25 -9.41
CA ARG A 144 1.80 -1.57 -9.62
C ARG A 144 2.98 -2.42 -9.14
N LEU A 145 2.83 -3.12 -8.02
CA LEU A 145 3.83 -4.06 -7.51
C LEU A 145 4.13 -5.17 -8.53
N VAL A 146 3.09 -5.80 -9.08
CA VAL A 146 3.24 -6.81 -10.14
C VAL A 146 3.97 -6.26 -11.34
N SER A 147 3.57 -5.07 -11.81
CA SER A 147 4.21 -4.41 -12.96
C SER A 147 5.70 -4.13 -12.74
N LEU A 148 6.09 -3.74 -11.52
CA LEU A 148 7.48 -3.47 -11.16
C LEU A 148 8.33 -4.75 -11.02
N LEU A 149 7.70 -5.84 -10.59
CA LEU A 149 8.37 -7.15 -10.46
C LEU A 149 8.45 -7.92 -11.78
N THR A 150 7.60 -7.57 -12.74
CA THR A 150 7.63 -8.19 -14.07
C THR A 150 8.86 -7.68 -14.81
N GLY A 151 9.78 -8.60 -15.13
CA GLY A 151 10.99 -8.30 -15.88
C GLY A 151 10.74 -8.03 -17.37
N PRO A 152 11.80 -7.79 -18.15
CA PRO A 152 11.70 -7.51 -19.59
C PRO A 152 11.04 -8.63 -20.40
N ASP A 153 11.18 -9.89 -19.94
CA ASP A 153 10.58 -11.07 -20.58
C ASP A 153 9.07 -11.19 -20.35
N ARG A 154 8.51 -10.35 -19.46
CA ARG A 154 7.08 -10.27 -19.16
C ARG A 154 6.39 -11.61 -18.87
N ASN A 155 7.09 -12.53 -18.23
CA ASN A 155 6.57 -13.84 -17.84
C ASN A 155 5.57 -13.72 -16.67
N ILE A 156 4.35 -13.35 -17.00
CA ILE A 156 3.25 -13.22 -16.05
C ILE A 156 2.07 -14.08 -16.46
N CYS A 157 1.45 -14.74 -15.50
CA CYS A 157 0.18 -15.41 -15.64
C CYS A 157 -0.78 -14.82 -14.63
N ALA A 158 -1.83 -14.15 -15.10
CA ALA A 158 -2.89 -13.60 -14.27
C ALA A 158 -4.14 -14.47 -14.41
N VAL A 159 -4.66 -14.93 -13.28
CA VAL A 159 -5.90 -15.70 -13.20
C VAL A 159 -6.93 -14.87 -12.45
N GLY A 160 -8.09 -14.70 -13.03
CA GLY A 160 -9.18 -13.95 -12.43
C GLY A 160 -10.51 -14.20 -13.12
N ASP A 161 -11.58 -13.83 -12.43
CA ASP A 161 -12.95 -13.93 -12.89
C ASP A 161 -13.64 -12.58 -12.59
N ASP A 162 -14.04 -11.87 -13.62
CA ASP A 162 -14.66 -10.54 -13.50
C ASP A 162 -16.07 -10.61 -12.88
N ASP A 163 -16.78 -11.72 -13.02
CA ASP A 163 -18.07 -11.95 -12.37
C ASP A 163 -17.94 -12.05 -10.83
N GLN A 164 -16.76 -12.40 -10.32
CA GLN A 164 -16.47 -12.46 -8.90
C GLN A 164 -15.87 -11.17 -8.31
N SER A 165 -15.78 -10.09 -9.06
CA SER A 165 -15.22 -8.79 -8.61
C SER A 165 -16.16 -8.07 -7.64
N ILE A 166 -16.17 -8.53 -6.38
CA ILE A 166 -17.00 -8.00 -5.29
C ILE A 166 -16.25 -7.06 -4.33
N TYR A 167 -14.93 -6.96 -4.44
CA TYR A 167 -14.06 -6.23 -3.51
C TYR A 167 -13.68 -4.81 -3.99
N ARG A 168 -14.55 -4.14 -4.74
CA ARG A 168 -14.33 -2.74 -5.15
C ARG A 168 -14.03 -1.79 -3.99
N PHE A 169 -14.56 -2.08 -2.79
CA PHE A 169 -14.34 -1.29 -1.60
C PHE A 169 -12.88 -1.33 -1.08
N ARG A 170 -12.06 -2.27 -1.56
CA ARG A 170 -10.61 -2.36 -1.27
C ARG A 170 -9.73 -1.70 -2.33
N GLY A 171 -10.32 -0.91 -3.24
CA GLY A 171 -9.58 -0.26 -4.32
C GLY A 171 -9.27 -1.19 -5.50
N ALA A 172 -9.88 -2.39 -5.55
CA ALA A 172 -9.82 -3.24 -6.72
C ALA A 172 -10.56 -2.58 -7.89
N THR A 173 -9.97 -2.64 -9.08
CA THR A 173 -10.56 -2.09 -10.31
C THR A 173 -10.72 -3.18 -11.35
N ILE A 174 -11.95 -3.36 -11.85
CA ILE A 174 -12.23 -4.25 -12.99
C ILE A 174 -11.38 -3.85 -14.21
N GLU A 175 -11.05 -2.57 -14.35
CA GLU A 175 -10.19 -2.06 -15.41
C GLU A 175 -8.83 -2.76 -15.46
N ASN A 176 -8.31 -3.23 -14.32
CA ASN A 176 -7.06 -3.98 -14.28
C ASN A 176 -7.17 -5.31 -15.04
N ILE A 177 -8.28 -6.05 -14.86
CA ILE A 177 -8.48 -7.33 -15.56
C ILE A 177 -8.85 -7.11 -17.03
N LEU A 178 -9.70 -6.13 -17.33
CA LEU A 178 -10.12 -5.82 -18.69
C LEU A 178 -8.98 -5.28 -19.56
N ASN A 179 -7.96 -4.71 -18.95
CA ASN A 179 -6.79 -4.15 -19.63
C ASN A 179 -5.53 -5.00 -19.48
N VAL A 180 -5.63 -6.24 -18.95
CA VAL A 180 -4.44 -7.09 -18.75
C VAL A 180 -3.67 -7.30 -20.05
N GLU A 181 -4.34 -7.57 -21.16
CA GLU A 181 -3.73 -7.75 -22.49
C GLU A 181 -3.06 -6.46 -23.00
N ARG A 182 -3.57 -5.30 -22.62
CA ARG A 182 -2.98 -4.00 -22.97
C ARG A 182 -1.66 -3.75 -22.25
N TYR A 183 -1.57 -4.18 -20.99
CA TYR A 183 -0.35 -4.01 -20.19
C TYR A 183 0.65 -5.13 -20.41
N TYR A 184 0.15 -6.33 -20.73
CA TYR A 184 0.95 -7.55 -20.95
C TYR A 184 0.49 -8.25 -22.24
N PRO A 185 0.77 -7.69 -23.42
CA PRO A 185 0.45 -8.33 -24.70
C PRO A 185 1.20 -9.65 -24.80
N GLY A 186 0.44 -10.76 -24.86
CA GLY A 186 0.94 -12.14 -24.96
C GLY A 186 1.22 -12.57 -26.36
#